data_9c84c43ccef1cc829278004fc57d5beb
#
_entry.id   9c84c43ccef1cc829278004fc57d5beb
#
_cell.length_a   1.000
_cell.length_b   1.000
_cell.length_c   1.000
_cell.angle_alpha   90.00
_cell.angle_beta   90.00
_cell.angle_gamma   90.00
#
_symmetry.space_group_name_H-M   'P 1'
#
loop_
_entity.id
_entity.type
_entity.pdbx_description
1 polymer ?
#
loop_
_entity_poly.entity_id
_entity_poly.type
_entity_poly.pdbx_seq_one_letter_code
_entity_poly.pdbx_strand_id
1 'polypeptide(L)' 'MADISITSMTPDQLRLEVDRLQRELDQTSSEKIQSAQYGLVLLEEKEQLEIRCEELETLYDTTKNEY' A
#
# COMPACT_ATOMS: atom_id res chain seq x y z
N MET A 1 -6.98 -33.88 0.16
CA MET A 1 -6.79 -33.59 -1.25
C MET A 1 -7.85 -32.63 -1.73
N ALA A 2 -7.44 -31.48 -2.18
CA ALA A 2 -8.36 -30.41 -2.59
C ALA A 2 -9.28 -30.82 -3.75
N ASP A 3 -8.77 -31.63 -4.67
CA ASP A 3 -9.51 -32.04 -5.85
C ASP A 3 -10.74 -32.89 -5.53
N ILE A 4 -10.63 -33.73 -4.50
CA ILE A 4 -11.75 -34.58 -4.08
C ILE A 4 -12.85 -33.72 -3.44
N SER A 5 -12.47 -32.73 -2.65
CA SER A 5 -13.42 -31.82 -2.03
C SER A 5 -14.19 -31.00 -3.08
N ILE A 6 -13.49 -30.51 -4.10
CA ILE A 6 -14.09 -29.75 -5.19
C ILE A 6 -15.04 -30.63 -6.00
N THR A 7 -14.62 -31.87 -6.27
CA THR A 7 -15.43 -32.79 -7.06
C THR A 7 -16.73 -33.21 -6.36
N SER A 8 -16.76 -33.20 -5.02
CA SER A 8 -17.95 -33.55 -4.25
C SER A 8 -18.89 -32.40 -4.01
N MET A 9 -18.54 -31.18 -4.37
CA MET A 9 -19.41 -30.01 -4.22
C MET A 9 -20.49 -29.95 -5.28
N THR A 10 -21.69 -29.47 -4.90
CA THR A 10 -22.74 -29.23 -5.84
C THR A 10 -22.42 -27.98 -6.68
N PRO A 11 -23.06 -27.82 -7.87
CA PRO A 11 -22.86 -26.60 -8.65
C PRO A 11 -23.16 -25.32 -7.89
N ASP A 12 -24.16 -25.30 -7.02
CA ASP A 12 -24.52 -24.15 -6.22
C ASP A 12 -23.45 -23.85 -5.18
N GLN A 13 -22.87 -24.87 -4.56
CA GLN A 13 -21.80 -24.72 -3.61
C GLN A 13 -20.54 -24.18 -4.29
N LEU A 14 -20.23 -24.66 -5.48
CA LEU A 14 -19.09 -24.15 -6.27
C LEU A 14 -19.27 -22.69 -6.61
N ARG A 15 -20.50 -22.30 -6.96
CA ARG A 15 -20.81 -20.92 -7.29
C ARG A 15 -20.61 -19.99 -6.10
N LEU A 16 -21.08 -20.40 -4.93
CA LEU A 16 -20.89 -19.66 -3.70
C LEU A 16 -19.40 -19.49 -3.37
N GLU A 17 -18.63 -20.55 -3.59
CA GLU A 17 -17.19 -20.50 -3.35
C GLU A 17 -16.48 -19.55 -4.31
N VAL A 18 -16.88 -19.57 -5.60
CA VAL A 18 -16.34 -18.64 -6.60
C VAL A 18 -16.66 -17.21 -6.20
N ASP A 19 -17.88 -16.93 -5.79
CA ASP A 19 -18.31 -15.59 -5.39
C ASP A 19 -17.53 -15.11 -4.17
N ARG A 20 -17.31 -15.99 -3.21
CA ARG A 20 -16.52 -15.67 -2.01
C ARG A 20 -15.07 -15.33 -2.38
N LEU A 21 -14.45 -16.16 -3.21
CA LEU A 21 -13.07 -15.94 -3.64
C LEU A 21 -12.94 -14.67 -4.47
N GLN A 22 -13.95 -14.38 -5.30
CA GLN A 22 -13.95 -13.15 -6.09
C GLN A 22 -13.96 -11.91 -5.19
N ARG A 23 -14.77 -11.93 -4.14
CA ARG A 23 -14.82 -10.81 -3.19
C ARG A 23 -13.51 -10.65 -2.42
N GLU A 24 -12.91 -11.76 -2.02
CA GLU A 24 -11.61 -11.72 -1.36
C GLU A 24 -10.52 -11.14 -2.27
N LEU A 25 -10.55 -11.52 -3.54
CA LEU A 25 -9.61 -11.01 -4.53
C LEU A 25 -9.78 -9.51 -4.72
N ASP A 26 -11.02 -9.05 -4.87
CA ASP A 26 -11.31 -7.62 -5.05
C ASP A 26 -10.86 -6.82 -3.84
N GLN A 27 -11.13 -7.31 -2.64
CA GLN A 27 -10.71 -6.66 -1.41
C GLN A 27 -9.18 -6.58 -1.30
N THR A 28 -8.51 -7.68 -1.58
CA THR A 28 -7.04 -7.73 -1.54
C THR A 28 -6.43 -6.78 -2.55
N SER A 29 -7.00 -6.72 -3.76
CA SER A 29 -6.54 -5.79 -4.80
C SER A 29 -6.70 -4.34 -4.36
N SER A 30 -7.84 -4.01 -3.76
CA SER A 30 -8.10 -2.67 -3.23
C SER A 30 -7.11 -2.31 -2.13
N GLU A 31 -6.85 -3.22 -1.22
CA GLU A 31 -5.89 -3.00 -0.13
C GLU A 31 -4.48 -2.76 -0.65
N LYS A 32 -4.07 -3.49 -1.68
CA LYS A 32 -2.76 -3.30 -2.32
C LYS A 32 -2.64 -1.92 -2.93
N ILE A 33 -3.67 -1.45 -3.61
CA ILE A 33 -3.69 -0.11 -4.21
C ILE A 33 -3.58 0.95 -3.12
N GLN A 34 -4.35 0.83 -2.05
CA GLN A 34 -4.30 1.77 -0.94
C GLN A 34 -2.93 1.80 -0.28
N SER A 35 -2.31 0.63 -0.09
CA SER A 35 -0.98 0.54 0.48
C SER A 35 0.07 1.21 -0.39
N ALA A 36 -0.02 1.02 -1.71
CA ALA A 36 0.89 1.64 -2.66
C ALA A 36 0.74 3.16 -2.65
N GLN A 37 -0.50 3.66 -2.62
CA GLN A 37 -0.78 5.10 -2.55
C GLN A 37 -0.23 5.70 -1.26
N TYR A 38 -0.42 5.01 -0.15
CA TYR A 38 0.11 5.46 1.14
C TYR A 38 1.63 5.54 1.12
N GLY A 39 2.27 4.53 0.52
CA GLY A 39 3.72 4.52 0.37
C GLY A 39 4.22 5.70 -0.45
N LEU A 40 3.53 6.07 -1.53
CA LEU A 40 3.89 7.23 -2.35
C LEU A 40 3.78 8.53 -1.56
N VAL A 41 2.71 8.68 -0.76
CA VAL A 41 2.54 9.86 0.09
C VAL A 41 3.69 9.97 1.10
N LEU A 42 4.07 8.86 1.72
CA LEU A 42 5.18 8.85 2.66
C LEU A 42 6.51 9.24 2.01
N LEU A 43 6.75 8.78 0.78
CA LEU A 43 7.94 9.16 0.03
C LEU A 43 7.96 10.65 -0.27
N GLU A 44 6.83 11.23 -0.66
CA GLU A 44 6.73 12.66 -0.90
C GLU A 44 7.00 13.46 0.36
N GLU A 45 6.43 13.05 1.48
CA GLU A 45 6.67 13.70 2.77
C GLU A 45 8.13 13.64 3.16
N LYS A 46 8.77 12.51 2.95
CA LYS A 46 10.19 12.34 3.22
C LYS A 46 11.02 13.30 2.39
N GLU A 47 10.74 13.41 1.09
CA GLU A 47 11.44 14.33 0.20
C GLU A 47 11.28 15.78 0.64
N GLN A 48 10.06 16.17 1.01
CA GLN A 48 9.79 17.53 1.49
C GLN A 48 10.54 17.83 2.77
N LEU A 49 10.60 16.88 3.69
CA LEU A 49 11.34 17.04 4.93
C LEU A 49 12.83 17.14 4.69
N GLU A 50 13.37 16.37 3.77
CA GLU A 50 14.78 16.44 3.39
C GLU A 50 15.15 17.81 2.82
N ILE A 51 14.30 18.32 1.92
CA ILE A 51 14.50 19.66 1.35
C ILE A 51 14.46 20.73 2.43
N ARG A 52 13.49 20.62 3.35
CA ARG A 52 13.38 21.58 4.44
C ARG A 52 14.58 21.54 5.38
N CYS A 53 15.08 20.35 5.66
CA CYS A 53 16.29 20.20 6.47
C CYS A 53 17.49 20.87 5.80
N GLU A 54 17.65 20.68 4.49
CA GLU A 54 18.73 21.31 3.73
C GLU A 54 18.62 22.83 3.76
N GLU A 55 17.40 23.36 3.58
CA GLU A 55 17.15 24.79 3.66
C GLU A 55 17.52 25.36 5.02
N LEU A 56 17.12 24.69 6.08
CA LEU A 56 17.40 25.13 7.45
C LEU A 56 18.89 25.03 7.77
N GLU A 57 19.57 24.01 7.30
CA GLU A 57 21.02 23.87 7.48
C GLU A 57 21.75 25.00 6.76
N THR A 58 21.32 25.33 5.53
CA THR A 58 21.90 26.44 4.78
C THR A 58 21.71 27.76 5.51
N LEU A 59 20.50 28.02 6.01
CA LEU A 59 20.21 29.22 6.78
C LEU A 59 21.03 29.28 8.06
N TYR A 60 21.16 28.17 8.74
CA TYR A 60 21.96 28.09 9.97
C TYR A 60 23.41 28.42 9.68
N ASP A 61 23.99 27.83 8.66
CA ASP A 61 25.39 28.08 8.29
C ASP A 61 25.61 29.52 7.88
N THR A 62 24.69 30.10 7.11
CA THR A 62 24.76 31.50 6.69
C THR A 62 24.72 32.43 7.91
N THR A 63 23.76 32.20 8.79
CA THR A 63 23.61 33.00 10.01
C THR A 63 24.80 32.88 10.92
N LYS A 64 25.32 31.67 11.08
CA LYS A 64 26.50 31.40 11.89
C LYS A 64 27.73 32.13 11.37
N ASN A 65 27.92 32.15 10.06
CA ASN A 65 29.06 32.79 9.42
C ASN A 65 28.99 34.31 9.44
N GLU A 66 27.80 34.89 9.58
CA GLU A 66 27.62 36.33 9.71
C GLU A 66 27.97 36.87 11.11
N TYR A 67 27.92 35.99 12.08
CA TYR A 67 28.24 36.31 13.45
C TYR A 67 29.56 35.74 13.83
#